data_e4e96ae303f61533b508fb14b0d9c73d
#
_entry.id   e4e96ae303f61533b508fb14b0d9c73d
#
_cell.length_a   1.000
_cell.length_b   1.000
_cell.length_c   1.000
_cell.angle_alpha   90.00
_cell.angle_beta   90.00
_cell.angle_gamma   90.00
#
_symmetry.space_group_name_H-M   'P 1'
#
loop_
_entity.id
_entity.type
_entity.pdbx_description
1 polymer ?
#
loop_
_entity_poly.entity_id
_entity_poly.type
_entity_poly.pdbx_seq_one_letter_code
_entity_poly.pdbx_strand_id
1 'polypeptide(L)'
;HQSLHAQVLIELQLQARRDFIPNILEGIEEFPQDSRVLFPQGTTATDVFEDIGDGRTLLILGEPGSGKTVTLLKLAESLIDRTKNDLSQPLPVILNLSSWAKQRKAISDWLIQELHETYQLSKKLGLAWINDEQLILLLDGLDEVSDKYRNDCVRELNIFLQTHGCTEL
;
A
#
# COMPACT_ATOMS: atom_id res chain seq x y z
N HIS A 1 5.82 31.03 -22.60
CA HIS A 1 4.59 30.45 -22.00
C HIS A 1 4.98 29.63 -20.79
N GLN A 2 4.98 30.26 -19.63
CA GLN A 2 5.11 29.57 -18.35
C GLN A 2 3.75 28.96 -18.03
N SER A 3 3.66 27.65 -18.05
CA SER A 3 2.53 26.87 -17.55
C SER A 3 2.56 26.95 -16.02
N LEU A 4 1.66 27.75 -15.47
CA LEU A 4 1.37 27.78 -14.03
C LEU A 4 0.68 26.47 -13.64
N HIS A 5 1.46 25.47 -13.24
CA HIS A 5 0.92 24.39 -12.43
C HIS A 5 0.76 24.91 -11.00
N ALA A 6 -0.40 25.45 -10.70
CA ALA A 6 -0.80 25.71 -9.32
C ALA A 6 -0.98 24.32 -8.66
N GLN A 7 0.05 23.87 -7.96
CA GLN A 7 -0.07 22.73 -7.05
C GLN A 7 -0.87 23.21 -5.85
N VAL A 8 -2.16 22.91 -5.85
CA VAL A 8 -2.96 22.99 -4.62
C VAL A 8 -2.57 21.80 -3.78
N LEU A 9 -1.60 21.99 -2.91
CA LEU A 9 -1.25 21.04 -1.86
C LEU A 9 -2.38 21.09 -0.82
N ILE A 10 -3.28 20.12 -0.86
CA ILE A 10 -4.19 19.86 0.25
C ILE A 10 -3.35 19.10 1.29
N GLU A 11 -2.95 19.80 2.34
CA GLU A 11 -2.34 19.14 3.51
C GLU A 11 -3.43 18.28 4.19
N LEU A 12 -3.32 16.97 4.01
CA LEU A 12 -4.15 16.02 4.75
C LEU A 12 -3.58 15.93 6.16
N GLN A 13 -4.44 16.19 7.16
CA GLN A 13 -4.08 15.93 8.54
C GLN A 13 -4.08 14.42 8.76
N LEU A 14 -2.90 13.81 8.85
CA LEU A 14 -2.75 12.39 9.06
C LEU A 14 -3.07 12.05 10.53
N GLN A 15 -3.90 11.02 10.73
CA GLN A 15 -4.18 10.43 12.04
C GLN A 15 -3.87 8.94 11.97
N ALA A 16 -3.08 8.43 12.90
CA ALA A 16 -2.95 6.98 13.06
C ALA A 16 -4.19 6.44 13.77
N ARG A 17 -4.88 5.50 13.14
CA ARG A 17 -5.94 4.69 13.74
C ARG A 17 -5.45 3.25 13.82
N ARG A 18 -5.06 2.81 14.99
CA ARG A 18 -4.61 1.43 15.23
C ARG A 18 -5.77 0.45 15.37
N ASP A 19 -6.98 0.95 15.57
CA ASP A 19 -8.22 0.20 15.82
C ASP A 19 -8.97 -0.20 14.55
N PHE A 20 -8.50 0.21 13.35
CA PHE A 20 -9.23 -0.01 12.10
C PHE A 20 -8.87 -1.33 11.38
N ILE A 21 -8.06 -2.19 12.02
CA ILE A 21 -7.71 -3.50 11.49
C ILE A 21 -8.42 -4.57 12.33
N PRO A 22 -9.71 -4.88 12.04
CA PRO A 22 -10.33 -6.05 12.68
C PRO A 22 -9.66 -7.29 12.09
N ASN A 23 -8.91 -8.01 12.91
CA ASN A 23 -8.44 -9.38 12.64
C ASN A 23 -7.46 -9.60 11.48
N ILE A 24 -6.43 -8.76 11.34
CA ILE A 24 -5.26 -9.16 10.53
C ILE A 24 -4.41 -10.18 11.29
N LEU A 25 -4.54 -10.22 12.63
CA LEU A 25 -3.90 -11.24 13.47
C LEU A 25 -4.88 -11.64 14.59
N GLU A 26 -5.49 -12.82 14.50
CA GLU A 26 -6.05 -13.47 15.67
C GLU A 26 -4.90 -13.71 16.65
N GLY A 27 -4.79 -12.85 17.68
CA GLY A 27 -3.78 -13.02 18.74
C GLY A 27 -3.22 -11.73 19.33
N ILE A 28 -3.65 -10.54 18.90
CA ILE A 28 -3.21 -9.30 19.52
C ILE A 28 -4.29 -8.78 20.47
N GLU A 29 -3.90 -8.58 21.73
CA GLU A 29 -4.70 -8.04 22.83
C GLU A 29 -5.48 -6.79 22.41
N GLU A 30 -6.73 -6.70 22.90
CA GLU A 30 -7.61 -5.54 22.75
C GLU A 30 -6.88 -4.27 23.19
N PHE A 31 -6.53 -3.40 22.25
CA PHE A 31 -6.05 -2.07 22.57
C PHE A 31 -7.25 -1.17 22.91
N PRO A 32 -7.12 -0.27 23.89
CA PRO A 32 -8.20 0.64 24.30
C PRO A 32 -8.67 1.49 23.12
N GLN A 33 -9.97 1.65 22.95
CA GLN A 33 -10.67 2.31 21.84
C GLN A 33 -10.33 3.80 21.62
N ASP A 34 -9.35 4.37 22.29
CA ASP A 34 -9.11 5.82 22.30
C ASP A 34 -7.67 6.24 21.94
N SER A 35 -6.92 5.38 21.25
CA SER A 35 -5.53 5.70 20.86
C SER A 35 -5.45 6.32 19.48
N ARG A 36 -6.08 7.47 19.27
CA ARG A 36 -5.79 8.32 18.10
C ARG A 36 -4.47 9.04 18.34
N VAL A 37 -3.44 8.64 17.66
CA VAL A 37 -2.18 9.39 17.64
C VAL A 37 -2.28 10.43 16.52
N LEU A 38 -2.31 11.70 16.91
CA LEU A 38 -2.19 12.80 15.97
C LEU A 38 -0.72 12.96 15.60
N PHE A 39 -0.43 12.89 14.33
CA PHE A 39 0.91 13.22 13.85
C PHE A 39 1.14 14.74 13.91
N PRO A 40 2.38 15.20 14.14
CA PRO A 40 2.74 16.60 14.04
C PRO A 40 2.32 17.19 12.69
N GLN A 41 2.00 18.48 12.68
CA GLN A 41 1.67 19.18 11.44
C GLN A 41 2.86 19.09 10.48
N GLY A 42 2.61 18.72 9.22
CA GLY A 42 3.63 18.53 8.20
C GLY A 42 4.19 17.10 8.09
N THR A 43 3.77 16.16 8.96
CA THR A 43 4.14 14.75 8.81
C THR A 43 3.56 14.20 7.50
N THR A 44 4.42 13.60 6.69
CA THR A 44 4.04 13.00 5.40
C THR A 44 3.77 11.50 5.54
N ALA A 45 3.09 10.91 4.54
CA ALA A 45 2.93 9.46 4.49
C ALA A 45 4.28 8.73 4.36
N THR A 46 5.28 9.37 3.78
CA THR A 46 6.65 8.85 3.71
C THR A 46 7.27 8.75 5.09
N ASP A 47 7.17 9.81 5.91
CA ASP A 47 7.70 9.79 7.27
C ASP A 47 7.06 8.66 8.09
N VAL A 48 5.73 8.50 7.98
CA VAL A 48 5.00 7.43 8.67
C VAL A 48 5.43 6.05 8.16
N PHE A 49 5.61 5.89 6.85
CA PHE A 49 6.01 4.62 6.25
C PHE A 49 7.42 4.21 6.68
N GLU A 50 8.35 5.16 6.78
CA GLU A 50 9.70 4.93 7.29
C GLU A 50 9.70 4.57 8.78
N ASP A 51 8.88 5.26 9.57
CA ASP A 51 8.78 5.03 11.02
C ASP A 51 8.22 3.65 11.37
N ILE A 52 7.30 3.10 10.56
CA ILE A 52 6.74 1.76 10.84
C ILE A 52 7.75 0.64 10.54
N GLY A 53 8.78 0.91 9.73
CA GLY A 53 9.83 -0.06 9.40
C GLY A 53 9.43 -1.14 8.40
N ASP A 54 10.40 -2.02 8.09
CA ASP A 54 10.25 -3.07 7.10
C ASP A 54 9.25 -4.16 7.53
N GLY A 55 8.67 -4.86 6.56
CA GLY A 55 7.72 -5.97 6.78
C GLY A 55 6.35 -5.54 7.32
N ARG A 56 6.05 -4.25 7.43
CA ARG A 56 4.77 -3.74 7.94
C ARG A 56 3.92 -3.13 6.84
N THR A 57 2.62 -3.00 7.12
CA THR A 57 1.63 -2.47 6.18
C THR A 57 1.09 -1.13 6.67
N LEU A 58 1.11 -0.12 5.81
CA LEU A 58 0.46 1.17 6.03
C LEU A 58 -0.88 1.20 5.30
N LEU A 59 -1.98 1.40 6.03
CA LEU A 59 -3.31 1.61 5.44
C LEU A 59 -3.69 3.09 5.52
N ILE A 60 -3.88 3.72 4.35
CA ILE A 60 -4.30 5.12 4.24
C ILE A 60 -5.81 5.16 4.06
N LEU A 61 -6.51 5.67 5.08
CA LEU A 61 -7.95 5.82 5.08
C LEU A 61 -8.36 7.29 4.86
N GLY A 62 -9.54 7.49 4.30
CA GLY A 62 -10.11 8.82 4.10
C GLY A 62 -11.36 8.79 3.23
N GLU A 63 -12.16 9.84 3.29
CA GLU A 63 -13.35 10.01 2.47
C GLU A 63 -13.02 9.98 0.97
N PRO A 64 -13.98 9.64 0.10
CA PRO A 64 -13.81 9.78 -1.34
C PRO A 64 -13.37 11.20 -1.70
N GLY A 65 -12.36 11.35 -2.55
CA GLY A 65 -11.80 12.65 -2.92
C GLY A 65 -10.86 13.30 -1.89
N SER A 66 -10.55 12.65 -0.77
CA SER A 66 -9.63 13.18 0.25
C SER A 66 -8.16 13.20 -0.16
N GLY A 67 -7.81 12.77 -1.37
CA GLY A 67 -6.44 12.79 -1.87
C GLY A 67 -5.60 11.54 -1.55
N LYS A 68 -6.22 10.41 -1.19
CA LYS A 68 -5.52 9.13 -0.93
C LYS A 68 -4.56 8.75 -2.06
N THR A 69 -5.04 8.77 -3.31
CA THR A 69 -4.23 8.48 -4.50
C THR A 69 -3.05 9.44 -4.64
N VAL A 70 -3.26 10.74 -4.39
CA VAL A 70 -2.17 11.74 -4.43
C VAL A 70 -1.13 11.46 -3.34
N THR A 71 -1.57 11.08 -2.16
CA THR A 71 -0.68 10.70 -1.05
C THR A 71 0.14 9.45 -1.41
N LEU A 72 -0.51 8.43 -2.01
CA LEU A 72 0.15 7.22 -2.47
C LEU A 72 1.18 7.52 -3.57
N LEU A 73 0.87 8.40 -4.53
CA LEU A 73 1.79 8.81 -5.59
C LEU A 73 3.01 9.55 -5.05
N LYS A 74 2.85 10.42 -4.05
CA LYS A 74 3.97 11.11 -3.40
C LYS A 74 4.87 10.12 -2.63
N LEU A 75 4.27 9.16 -1.94
CA LEU A 75 5.02 8.08 -1.31
C LEU A 75 5.80 7.27 -2.35
N ALA A 76 5.17 6.91 -3.47
CA ALA A 76 5.83 6.20 -4.56
C ALA A 76 7.02 6.98 -5.13
N GLU A 77 6.87 8.29 -5.35
CA GLU A 77 7.95 9.18 -5.84
C GLU A 77 9.15 9.15 -4.90
N SER A 78 8.92 9.31 -3.59
CA SER A 78 9.97 9.27 -2.58
C SER A 78 10.68 7.90 -2.54
N LEU A 79 9.92 6.80 -2.60
CA LEU A 79 10.48 5.44 -2.60
C LEU A 79 11.27 5.15 -3.88
N ILE A 80 10.83 5.64 -5.05
CA ILE A 80 11.57 5.54 -6.32
C ILE A 80 12.91 6.26 -6.22
N ASP A 81 12.93 7.46 -5.65
CA ASP A 81 14.19 8.22 -5.49
C ASP A 81 15.14 7.50 -4.51
N ARG A 82 14.61 6.87 -3.46
CA ARG A 82 15.40 6.00 -2.58
C ARG A 82 16.01 4.82 -3.34
N THR A 83 15.22 4.11 -4.13
CA THR A 83 15.69 2.97 -4.93
C THR A 83 16.71 3.38 -6.00
N LYS A 84 16.58 4.58 -6.62
CA LYS A 84 17.58 5.11 -7.55
C LYS A 84 18.95 5.35 -6.88
N ASN A 85 18.94 5.78 -5.63
CA ASN A 85 20.14 6.04 -4.86
C ASN A 85 20.78 4.78 -4.27
N ASP A 86 19.97 3.76 -4.02
CA ASP A 86 20.38 2.46 -3.49
C ASP A 86 19.57 1.33 -4.15
N LEU A 87 20.18 0.67 -5.13
CA LEU A 87 19.57 -0.40 -5.91
C LEU A 87 19.30 -1.69 -5.09
N SER A 88 19.77 -1.77 -3.86
CA SER A 88 19.42 -2.88 -2.95
C SER A 88 18.04 -2.70 -2.31
N GLN A 89 17.46 -1.51 -2.41
CA GLN A 89 16.13 -1.22 -1.88
C GLN A 89 15.02 -1.82 -2.75
N PRO A 90 13.93 -2.32 -2.15
CA PRO A 90 12.79 -2.82 -2.89
C PRO A 90 12.17 -1.74 -3.80
N LEU A 91 11.69 -2.16 -4.97
CA LEU A 91 11.11 -1.26 -5.97
C LEU A 91 9.62 -1.03 -5.67
N PRO A 92 9.15 0.22 -5.54
CA PRO A 92 7.72 0.49 -5.39
C PRO A 92 6.97 0.25 -6.70
N VAL A 93 5.83 -0.44 -6.61
CA VAL A 93 4.90 -0.66 -7.72
C VAL A 93 3.49 -0.26 -7.30
N ILE A 94 2.80 0.52 -8.16
CA ILE A 94 1.44 0.98 -7.90
C ILE A 94 0.47 0.12 -8.70
N LEU A 95 -0.49 -0.49 -8.02
CA LEU A 95 -1.51 -1.35 -8.62
C LEU A 95 -2.90 -0.98 -8.10
N ASN A 96 -3.93 -1.14 -8.95
CA ASN A 96 -5.30 -0.82 -8.58
C ASN A 96 -6.09 -2.10 -8.28
N LEU A 97 -6.64 -2.20 -7.07
CA LEU A 97 -7.41 -3.35 -6.60
C LEU A 97 -8.75 -3.55 -7.34
N SER A 98 -9.23 -2.54 -8.07
CA SER A 98 -10.42 -2.71 -8.91
C SER A 98 -10.21 -3.73 -10.04
N SER A 99 -8.97 -3.93 -10.49
CA SER A 99 -8.62 -4.97 -11.47
C SER A 99 -8.67 -6.37 -10.85
N TRP A 100 -8.23 -6.52 -9.59
CA TRP A 100 -8.38 -7.76 -8.85
C TRP A 100 -9.85 -8.18 -8.71
N ALA A 101 -10.73 -7.22 -8.40
CA ALA A 101 -12.16 -7.47 -8.22
C ALA A 101 -12.84 -8.12 -9.45
N LYS A 102 -12.29 -7.92 -10.65
CA LYS A 102 -12.77 -8.53 -11.89
C LYS A 102 -12.40 -10.01 -12.00
N GLN A 103 -11.24 -10.38 -11.49
CA GLN A 103 -10.65 -11.71 -11.65
C GLN A 103 -10.81 -12.59 -10.42
N ARG A 104 -10.72 -12.01 -9.22
CA ARG A 104 -10.85 -12.66 -7.90
C ARG A 104 -9.97 -13.90 -7.75
N LYS A 105 -8.75 -13.80 -8.25
CA LYS A 105 -7.71 -14.83 -8.10
C LYS A 105 -6.96 -14.65 -6.79
N ALA A 106 -6.10 -15.62 -6.45
CA ALA A 106 -5.09 -15.40 -5.42
C ALA A 106 -4.30 -14.12 -5.72
N ILE A 107 -3.95 -13.36 -4.68
CA ILE A 107 -3.23 -12.09 -4.85
C ILE A 107 -1.90 -12.27 -5.59
N SER A 108 -1.17 -13.36 -5.32
CA SER A 108 0.08 -13.68 -6.03
C SER A 108 -0.11 -13.81 -7.56
N ASP A 109 -1.15 -14.54 -7.98
CA ASP A 109 -1.42 -14.74 -9.41
C ASP A 109 -1.87 -13.43 -10.08
N TRP A 110 -2.68 -12.64 -9.37
CA TRP A 110 -3.10 -11.33 -9.84
C TRP A 110 -1.91 -10.37 -9.95
N LEU A 111 -1.02 -10.31 -8.95
CA LEU A 111 0.18 -9.49 -8.96
C LEU A 111 1.08 -9.82 -10.15
N ILE A 112 1.35 -11.10 -10.40
CA ILE A 112 2.18 -11.53 -11.55
C ILE A 112 1.57 -11.05 -12.86
N GLN A 113 0.23 -11.11 -12.98
CA GLN A 113 -0.46 -10.65 -14.17
C GLN A 113 -0.40 -9.12 -14.31
N GLU A 114 -0.70 -8.38 -13.25
CA GLU A 114 -0.65 -6.90 -13.25
C GLU A 114 0.77 -6.37 -13.52
N LEU A 115 1.79 -6.99 -12.94
CA LEU A 115 3.20 -6.66 -13.21
C LEU A 115 3.53 -6.89 -14.69
N HIS A 116 2.99 -7.96 -15.28
CA HIS A 116 3.17 -8.23 -16.71
C HIS A 116 2.43 -7.22 -17.59
N GLU A 117 1.17 -6.92 -17.30
CA GLU A 117 0.31 -6.06 -18.13
C GLU A 117 0.67 -4.59 -18.00
N THR A 118 0.94 -4.12 -16.78
CA THR A 118 1.18 -2.70 -16.49
C THR A 118 2.65 -2.31 -16.70
N TYR A 119 3.59 -3.16 -16.24
CA TYR A 119 5.01 -2.85 -16.25
C TYR A 119 5.80 -3.66 -17.30
N GLN A 120 5.13 -4.49 -18.11
CA GLN A 120 5.72 -5.34 -19.16
C GLN A 120 6.81 -6.30 -18.64
N LEU A 121 6.75 -6.65 -17.36
CA LEU A 121 7.66 -7.61 -16.75
C LEU A 121 7.32 -9.04 -17.21
N SER A 122 8.34 -9.85 -17.47
CA SER A 122 8.07 -11.28 -17.71
C SER A 122 7.49 -11.92 -16.45
N LYS A 123 6.53 -12.83 -16.61
CA LYS A 123 5.90 -13.52 -15.46
C LYS A 123 6.92 -14.22 -14.56
N LYS A 124 7.99 -14.75 -15.16
CA LYS A 124 9.09 -15.39 -14.43
C LYS A 124 9.82 -14.39 -13.52
N LEU A 125 10.08 -13.19 -14.03
CA LEU A 125 10.76 -12.13 -13.28
C LEU A 125 9.83 -11.59 -12.18
N GLY A 126 8.54 -11.35 -12.49
CA GLY A 126 7.55 -10.92 -11.51
C GLY A 126 7.42 -11.91 -10.34
N LEU A 127 7.37 -13.21 -10.63
CA LEU A 127 7.35 -14.25 -9.59
C LEU A 127 8.63 -14.23 -8.73
N ALA A 128 9.81 -14.09 -9.35
CA ALA A 128 11.07 -14.02 -8.62
C ALA A 128 11.09 -12.81 -7.70
N TRP A 129 10.70 -11.62 -8.17
CA TRP A 129 10.68 -10.41 -7.36
C TRP A 129 9.69 -10.46 -6.19
N ILE A 130 8.54 -11.14 -6.36
CA ILE A 130 7.59 -11.37 -5.27
C ILE A 130 8.21 -12.30 -4.22
N ASN A 131 8.82 -13.41 -4.63
CA ASN A 131 9.41 -14.38 -3.72
C ASN A 131 10.66 -13.84 -3.00
N ASP A 132 11.42 -12.98 -3.66
CA ASP A 132 12.64 -12.38 -3.12
C ASP A 132 12.36 -11.05 -2.39
N GLU A 133 11.09 -10.71 -2.17
CA GLU A 133 10.61 -9.49 -1.47
C GLU A 133 11.22 -8.18 -2.05
N GLN A 134 11.42 -8.16 -3.36
CA GLN A 134 12.03 -7.03 -4.08
C GLN A 134 11.02 -5.92 -4.45
N LEU A 135 9.80 -5.99 -3.92
CA LEU A 135 8.72 -5.06 -4.25
C LEU A 135 8.11 -4.43 -2.99
N ILE A 136 7.84 -3.13 -3.05
CA ILE A 136 6.91 -2.45 -2.15
C ILE A 136 5.59 -2.29 -2.90
N LEU A 137 4.54 -2.95 -2.41
CA LEU A 137 3.22 -2.93 -3.04
C LEU A 137 2.43 -1.71 -2.58
N LEU A 138 2.18 -0.79 -3.50
CA LEU A 138 1.34 0.39 -3.28
C LEU A 138 -0.02 0.14 -3.93
N LEU A 139 -1.00 -0.27 -3.12
CA LEU A 139 -2.31 -0.72 -3.59
C LEU A 139 -3.35 0.40 -3.42
N ASP A 140 -3.92 0.84 -4.54
CA ASP A 140 -4.97 1.87 -4.58
C ASP A 140 -6.34 1.25 -4.90
N GLY A 141 -7.42 1.98 -4.64
CA GLY A 141 -8.75 1.63 -5.11
C GLY A 141 -9.45 0.53 -4.31
N LEU A 142 -9.10 0.29 -3.04
CA LEU A 142 -9.85 -0.66 -2.19
C LEU A 142 -11.32 -0.23 -1.99
N ASP A 143 -11.58 1.07 -1.93
CA ASP A 143 -12.92 1.65 -1.84
C ASP A 143 -13.70 1.55 -3.16
N GLU A 144 -13.04 1.36 -4.29
CA GLU A 144 -13.64 1.08 -5.59
C GLU A 144 -14.08 -0.38 -5.76
N VAL A 145 -13.52 -1.29 -4.95
CA VAL A 145 -13.97 -2.67 -4.89
C VAL A 145 -15.38 -2.71 -4.30
N SER A 146 -16.33 -3.32 -5.02
CA SER A 146 -17.72 -3.40 -4.54
C SER A 146 -17.80 -4.05 -3.16
N ASP A 147 -18.73 -3.58 -2.31
CA ASP A 147 -18.90 -4.05 -0.92
C ASP A 147 -18.98 -5.58 -0.83
N LYS A 148 -19.62 -6.19 -1.82
CA LYS A 148 -19.77 -7.65 -1.90
C LYS A 148 -18.43 -8.39 -1.93
N TYR A 149 -17.38 -7.80 -2.52
CA TYR A 149 -16.08 -8.46 -2.72
C TYR A 149 -14.95 -7.82 -1.90
N ARG A 150 -15.22 -6.71 -1.20
CA ARG A 150 -14.20 -5.99 -0.43
C ARG A 150 -13.63 -6.86 0.69
N ASN A 151 -14.48 -7.56 1.43
CA ASN A 151 -14.03 -8.46 2.49
C ASN A 151 -13.19 -9.63 1.94
N ASP A 152 -13.56 -10.15 0.76
CA ASP A 152 -12.77 -11.19 0.10
C ASP A 152 -11.40 -10.64 -0.34
N CYS A 153 -11.35 -9.41 -0.87
CA CYS A 153 -10.10 -8.75 -1.24
C CYS A 153 -9.17 -8.60 -0.04
N VAL A 154 -9.69 -8.09 1.07
CA VAL A 154 -8.91 -7.94 2.31
C VAL A 154 -8.42 -9.30 2.83
N ARG A 155 -9.26 -10.32 2.81
CA ARG A 155 -8.85 -11.69 3.21
C ARG A 155 -7.72 -12.22 2.34
N GLU A 156 -7.81 -12.09 1.03
CA GLU A 156 -6.78 -12.55 0.10
C GLU A 156 -5.47 -11.77 0.26
N LEU A 157 -5.54 -10.46 0.52
CA LEU A 157 -4.37 -9.64 0.86
C LEU A 157 -3.71 -10.13 2.14
N ASN A 158 -4.48 -10.45 3.17
CA ASN A 158 -3.96 -10.96 4.44
C ASN A 158 -3.28 -12.32 4.27
N ILE A 159 -3.89 -13.23 3.48
CA ILE A 159 -3.28 -14.53 3.16
C ILE A 159 -1.94 -14.30 2.44
N PHE A 160 -1.90 -13.38 1.48
CA PHE A 160 -0.67 -13.05 0.76
C PHE A 160 0.42 -12.51 1.70
N LEU A 161 0.07 -11.56 2.58
CA LEU A 161 1.01 -10.97 3.55
C LEU A 161 1.55 -12.01 4.53
N GLN A 162 0.71 -12.95 4.99
CA GLN A 162 1.14 -14.06 5.86
C GLN A 162 2.11 -15.01 5.16
N THR A 163 2.00 -15.14 3.83
CA THR A 163 2.82 -16.08 3.06
C THR A 163 4.12 -15.46 2.55
N HIS A 164 4.10 -14.15 2.28
CA HIS A 164 5.21 -13.40 1.66
C HIS A 164 5.66 -12.19 2.50
N GLY A 165 5.12 -11.99 3.68
CA GLY A 165 5.60 -10.96 4.60
C GLY A 165 6.76 -11.48 5.42
N CYS A 166 7.76 -10.66 5.70
CA CYS A 166 8.85 -10.99 6.59
C CYS A 166 8.31 -11.52 7.91
N THR A 167 8.50 -12.79 8.14
CA THR A 167 8.29 -13.39 9.45
C THR A 167 9.53 -13.09 10.26
N GLU A 168 9.64 -11.86 10.75
CA GLU A 168 10.54 -11.63 11.88
C GLU A 168 9.85 -12.19 13.13
N LEU A 169 10.43 -13.28 13.62
CA LEU A 169 10.16 -13.87 14.92
C LEU A 169 10.71 -12.97 16.02
#